data_ca3098aba8207f1aed6f1832f5c25cd3
#
_entry.id   ca3098aba8207f1aed6f1832f5c25cd3
#
_cell.length_a   1.000
_cell.length_b   1.000
_cell.length_c   1.000
_cell.angle_alpha   90.00
_cell.angle_beta   90.00
_cell.angle_gamma   90.00
#
_symmetry.space_group_name_H-M   'P 1'
#
loop_
_entity.id
_entity.type
_entity.pdbx_description
1 polymer ?
#
loop_
_entity_poly.entity_id
_entity_poly.type
_entity_poly.pdbx_seq_one_letter_code
_entity_poly.pdbx_strand_id
1 'polypeptide(L)'
;MSPIPGEIYLIDLGMVGKVRPAVVISREDPDSPRALAICAPLTTESRSSDYEVPLGKLKFLKQESWVNVQGLTSLGHEKLIRQLGRLTAPQMEQIKTALRFALDL
;
A
#
# COMPACT_ATOMS: atom_id res chain seq x y z
N MET A 1 6.54 14.27 -8.86
CA MET A 1 5.56 13.71 -7.95
C MET A 1 6.24 13.11 -6.74
N SER A 2 5.70 13.35 -5.54
CA SER A 2 6.22 12.77 -4.30
C SER A 2 5.07 12.11 -3.58
N PRO A 3 4.91 10.78 -3.69
CA PRO A 3 3.82 10.07 -3.04
C PRO A 3 3.86 10.23 -1.52
N ILE A 4 2.69 10.29 -0.91
CA ILE A 4 2.54 10.56 0.52
C ILE A 4 2.05 9.28 1.22
N PRO A 5 2.62 8.94 2.40
CA PRO A 5 2.17 7.74 3.13
C PRO A 5 0.66 7.76 3.36
N GLY A 6 0.03 6.62 3.11
CA GLY A 6 -1.42 6.46 3.25
C GLY A 6 -2.19 6.65 1.95
N GLU A 7 -1.60 7.27 0.94
CA GLU A 7 -2.25 7.36 -0.35
C GLU A 7 -2.36 5.97 -0.98
N ILE A 8 -3.52 5.69 -1.59
CA ILE A 8 -3.75 4.42 -2.28
C ILE A 8 -3.77 4.69 -3.77
N TYR A 9 -2.95 3.93 -4.49
CA TYR A 9 -2.81 4.02 -5.95
C TYR A 9 -3.14 2.69 -6.59
N LEU A 10 -3.66 2.74 -7.82
CA LEU A 10 -3.53 1.60 -8.71
C LEU A 10 -2.08 1.51 -9.14
N ILE A 11 -1.49 0.33 -9.01
CA ILE A 11 -0.10 0.11 -9.38
C ILE A 11 0.00 -0.92 -10.49
N ASP A 12 1.02 -0.75 -11.34
CA ASP A 12 1.36 -1.67 -12.41
C ASP A 12 2.44 -2.62 -11.90
N LEU A 13 2.11 -3.90 -11.75
CA LEU A 13 3.04 -4.91 -11.26
C LEU A 13 3.91 -5.51 -12.36
N GLY A 14 3.79 -5.01 -13.59
CA GLY A 14 4.61 -5.48 -14.70
C GLY A 14 4.19 -6.80 -15.31
N MET A 15 3.13 -7.42 -14.77
CA MET A 15 2.58 -8.66 -15.33
C MET A 15 1.37 -8.34 -16.18
N VAL A 16 1.16 -9.11 -17.23
CA VAL A 16 0.05 -8.87 -18.16
C VAL A 16 -1.28 -8.79 -17.41
N GLY A 17 -1.98 -7.67 -17.57
CA GLY A 17 -3.29 -7.46 -16.96
C GLY A 17 -3.30 -7.28 -15.46
N LYS A 18 -2.15 -7.12 -14.82
CA LYS A 18 -2.07 -7.02 -13.37
C LYS A 18 -1.93 -5.59 -12.91
N VAL A 19 -3.07 -4.96 -12.64
CA VAL A 19 -3.16 -3.66 -12.01
C VAL A 19 -3.88 -3.87 -10.68
N ARG A 20 -3.30 -3.44 -9.57
CA ARG A 20 -3.85 -3.67 -8.24
C ARG A 20 -3.73 -2.43 -7.38
N PRO A 21 -4.65 -2.24 -6.41
CA PRO A 21 -4.48 -1.15 -5.45
C PRO A 21 -3.37 -1.48 -4.45
N ALA A 22 -2.64 -0.45 -4.06
CA ALA A 22 -1.59 -0.55 -3.05
C ALA A 22 -1.52 0.76 -2.27
N VAL A 23 -1.10 0.67 -1.01
CA VAL A 23 -0.93 1.84 -0.15
C VAL A 23 0.54 2.23 -0.10
N VAL A 24 0.80 3.53 -0.19
CA VAL A 24 2.13 4.09 -0.05
C VAL A 24 2.51 4.05 1.44
N ILE A 25 3.67 3.48 1.73
CA ILE A 25 4.21 3.35 3.08
C ILE A 25 5.37 4.31 3.30
N SER A 26 6.18 4.55 2.25
CA SER A 26 7.39 5.36 2.37
C SER A 26 7.06 6.82 2.63
N ARG A 27 8.01 7.51 3.29
CA ARG A 27 7.88 8.93 3.56
C ARG A 27 7.79 9.76 2.29
N GLU A 28 7.14 10.90 2.39
CA GLU A 28 7.19 11.87 1.33
C GLU A 28 8.60 12.45 1.28
N ASP A 29 9.25 12.33 0.13
CA ASP A 29 10.62 12.81 -0.02
C ASP A 29 10.88 13.23 -1.47
N PRO A 30 10.72 14.52 -1.79
CA PRO A 30 10.93 14.99 -3.15
C PRO A 30 12.39 14.89 -3.59
N ASP A 31 13.32 14.75 -2.64
CA ASP A 31 14.75 14.70 -2.91
C ASP A 31 15.36 13.31 -2.67
N SER A 32 14.54 12.27 -2.71
CA SER A 32 15.04 10.92 -2.51
C SER A 32 16.06 10.56 -3.60
N PRO A 33 17.06 9.71 -3.25
CA PRO A 33 18.12 9.38 -4.21
C PRO A 33 17.61 8.62 -5.43
N ARG A 34 16.46 7.98 -5.31
CA ARG A 34 15.79 7.30 -6.42
C ARG A 34 14.31 7.62 -6.37
N ALA A 35 13.68 7.73 -7.55
CA ALA A 35 12.25 8.01 -7.65
C ALA A 35 11.45 6.73 -7.39
N LEU A 36 11.52 6.21 -6.17
CA LEU A 36 10.86 4.99 -5.76
C LEU A 36 9.91 5.27 -4.60
N ALA A 37 8.82 4.51 -4.56
CA ALA A 37 7.90 4.48 -3.42
C ALA A 37 7.83 3.06 -2.88
N ILE A 38 7.81 2.91 -1.56
CA ILE A 38 7.63 1.61 -0.92
C ILE A 38 6.14 1.46 -0.65
N CYS A 39 5.54 0.39 -1.18
CA CYS A 39 4.10 0.18 -1.14
C CYS A 39 3.77 -1.21 -0.64
N ALA A 40 2.56 -1.35 -0.07
CA ALA A 40 2.01 -2.64 0.32
C ALA A 40 0.71 -2.87 -0.45
N PRO A 41 0.54 -4.03 -1.08
CA PRO A 41 -0.66 -4.30 -1.87
C PRO A 41 -1.88 -4.51 -0.99
N LEU A 42 -3.05 -4.16 -1.53
CA LEU A 42 -4.31 -4.52 -0.93
C LEU A 42 -4.78 -5.85 -1.52
N THR A 43 -5.48 -6.63 -0.70
CA THR A 43 -6.05 -7.90 -1.12
C THR A 43 -7.50 -7.97 -0.67
N THR A 44 -8.32 -8.69 -1.43
CA THR A 44 -9.71 -9.00 -1.04
C THR A 44 -9.82 -10.37 -0.38
N GLU A 45 -8.70 -11.12 -0.30
CA GLU A 45 -8.67 -12.44 0.30
C GLU A 45 -7.77 -12.42 1.53
N SER A 46 -8.41 -12.43 2.72
CA SER A 46 -7.68 -12.49 3.98
C SER A 46 -7.29 -13.91 4.31
N ARG A 47 -6.10 -14.07 4.89
CA ARG A 47 -5.66 -15.34 5.46
C ARG A 47 -5.63 -15.27 6.98
N SER A 48 -6.25 -14.22 7.55
CA SER A 48 -6.40 -14.02 8.99
C SER A 48 -5.07 -14.08 9.73
N SER A 49 -4.06 -13.37 9.21
CA SER A 49 -2.71 -13.38 9.78
C SER A 49 -2.33 -12.00 10.31
N ASP A 50 -1.26 -11.95 11.11
CA ASP A 50 -0.71 -10.70 11.63
C ASP A 50 -0.01 -9.87 10.54
N TYR A 51 0.15 -10.41 9.34
CA TYR A 51 0.67 -9.69 8.19
C TYR A 51 -0.40 -8.86 7.50
N GLU A 52 -1.66 -8.97 7.91
CA GLU A 52 -2.77 -8.36 7.21
C GLU A 52 -3.54 -7.40 8.10
N VAL A 53 -3.87 -6.23 7.54
CA VAL A 53 -4.59 -5.18 8.26
C VAL A 53 -5.95 -4.98 7.60
N PRO A 54 -7.06 -5.23 8.34
CA PRO A 54 -8.38 -5.02 7.75
C PRO A 54 -8.67 -3.55 7.56
N LEU A 55 -9.19 -3.20 6.40
CA LEU A 55 -9.58 -1.82 6.06
C LEU A 55 -11.09 -1.65 5.95
N GLY A 56 -11.84 -2.76 5.96
CA GLY A 56 -13.27 -2.72 5.70
C GLY A 56 -13.54 -2.40 4.24
N LYS A 57 -14.75 -1.93 3.97
CA LYS A 57 -15.13 -1.52 2.61
C LYS A 57 -14.84 -0.04 2.44
N LEU A 58 -13.82 0.27 1.66
CA LEU A 58 -13.47 1.65 1.33
C LEU A 58 -14.38 2.17 0.22
N LYS A 59 -14.70 3.47 0.25
CA LYS A 59 -15.64 4.08 -0.70
C LYS A 59 -15.21 3.93 -2.15
N PHE A 60 -13.91 3.93 -2.39
CA PHE A 60 -13.35 3.89 -3.74
C PHE A 60 -13.01 2.48 -4.20
N LEU A 61 -13.34 1.45 -3.41
CA LEU A 61 -13.13 0.05 -3.77
C LEU A 61 -14.45 -0.70 -3.70
N LYS A 62 -14.61 -1.70 -4.56
CA LYS A 62 -15.85 -2.46 -4.68
C LYS A 62 -16.04 -3.49 -3.58
N GLN A 63 -14.95 -3.97 -2.99
CA GLN A 63 -14.98 -5.07 -2.02
C GLN A 63 -14.23 -4.69 -0.76
N GLU A 64 -14.57 -5.38 0.33
CA GLU A 64 -13.81 -5.30 1.56
C GLU A 64 -12.36 -5.69 1.30
N SER A 65 -11.42 -4.98 1.92
CA SER A 65 -10.00 -5.14 1.61
C SER A 65 -9.14 -5.18 2.86
N TRP A 66 -7.97 -5.77 2.70
CA TRP A 66 -6.91 -5.84 3.72
C TRP A 66 -5.61 -5.37 3.09
N VAL A 67 -4.75 -4.75 3.91
CA VAL A 67 -3.37 -4.48 3.48
C VAL A 67 -2.54 -5.70 3.79
N ASN A 68 -1.84 -6.22 2.79
CA ASN A 68 -0.92 -7.35 2.97
C ASN A 68 0.50 -6.82 3.05
N VAL A 69 1.04 -6.67 4.29
CA VAL A 69 2.39 -6.13 4.45
C VAL A 69 3.48 -7.12 4.05
N GLN A 70 3.14 -8.39 3.91
CA GLN A 70 4.10 -9.39 3.42
C GLN A 70 4.44 -9.18 1.96
N GLY A 71 3.58 -8.47 1.22
CA GLY A 71 3.83 -8.11 -0.17
C GLY A 71 4.53 -6.76 -0.35
N LEU A 72 5.13 -6.21 0.71
CA LEU A 72 5.82 -4.93 0.65
C LEU A 72 6.83 -4.92 -0.50
N THR A 73 6.79 -3.86 -1.32
CA THR A 73 7.64 -3.77 -2.50
C THR A 73 7.98 -2.32 -2.81
N SER A 74 9.09 -2.12 -3.48
CA SER A 74 9.54 -0.81 -3.92
C SER A 74 9.26 -0.67 -5.41
N LEU A 75 8.63 0.45 -5.80
CA LEU A 75 8.19 0.68 -7.17
C LEU A 75 8.62 2.07 -7.63
N GLY A 76 9.02 2.17 -8.89
CA GLY A 76 9.24 3.47 -9.51
C GLY A 76 7.95 4.28 -9.50
N HIS A 77 8.06 5.62 -9.38
CA HIS A 77 6.88 6.49 -9.34
C HIS A 77 6.00 6.31 -10.58
N GLU A 78 6.58 5.95 -11.73
CA GLU A 78 5.83 5.73 -12.96
C GLU A 78 4.91 4.51 -12.91
N LYS A 79 5.10 3.65 -11.91
CA LYS A 79 4.21 2.50 -11.69
C LYS A 79 2.96 2.86 -10.91
N LEU A 80 2.92 4.06 -10.33
CA LEU A 80 1.75 4.56 -9.61
C LEU A 80 0.83 5.22 -10.62
N ILE A 81 -0.17 4.47 -11.09
CA ILE A 81 -0.96 4.87 -12.25
C ILE A 81 -1.97 5.97 -11.91
N ARG A 82 -2.73 5.77 -10.82
CA ARG A 82 -3.81 6.69 -10.46
C ARG A 82 -4.08 6.59 -8.97
N GLN A 83 -4.20 7.73 -8.30
CA GLN A 83 -4.60 7.76 -6.90
C GLN A 83 -6.09 7.45 -6.78
N LEU A 84 -6.44 6.52 -5.90
CA LEU A 84 -7.81 6.13 -5.63
C LEU A 84 -8.37 6.79 -4.38
N GLY A 85 -7.53 7.03 -3.38
CA GLY A 85 -7.96 7.58 -2.11
C GLY A 85 -6.82 7.62 -1.12
N ARG A 86 -7.19 7.72 0.16
CA ARG A 86 -6.22 7.84 1.24
C ARG A 86 -6.73 7.15 2.50
N LEU A 87 -5.86 6.51 3.24
CA LEU A 87 -6.18 5.94 4.53
C LEU A 87 -6.08 6.98 5.63
N THR A 88 -6.76 6.70 6.75
CA THR A 88 -6.72 7.55 7.94
C THR A 88 -5.45 7.29 8.75
N ALA A 89 -5.15 8.21 9.68
CA ALA A 89 -4.01 8.04 10.58
C ALA A 89 -4.15 6.77 11.46
N PRO A 90 -5.32 6.44 12.03
CA PRO A 90 -5.46 5.18 12.77
C PRO A 90 -5.21 3.95 11.92
N GLN A 91 -5.65 3.95 10.66
CA GLN A 91 -5.38 2.83 9.74
C GLN A 91 -3.88 2.70 9.46
N MET A 92 -3.19 3.83 9.29
CA MET A 92 -1.75 3.82 9.08
C MET A 92 -1.00 3.30 10.31
N GLU A 93 -1.47 3.59 11.53
CA GLU A 93 -0.87 3.05 12.75
C GLU A 93 -1.01 1.54 12.83
N GLN A 94 -2.14 1.00 12.41
CA GLN A 94 -2.32 -0.46 12.34
C GLN A 94 -1.36 -1.09 11.33
N ILE A 95 -1.15 -0.43 10.20
CA ILE A 95 -0.19 -0.89 9.20
C ILE A 95 1.23 -0.89 9.75
N LYS A 96 1.60 0.16 10.47
CA LYS A 96 2.93 0.24 11.10
C LYS A 96 3.14 -0.89 12.11
N THR A 97 2.11 -1.24 12.87
CA THR A 97 2.18 -2.35 13.81
C THR A 97 2.44 -3.68 13.05
N ALA A 98 1.71 -3.90 11.97
CA ALA A 98 1.92 -5.09 11.15
C ALA A 98 3.32 -5.11 10.51
N LEU A 99 3.82 -3.95 10.10
CA LEU A 99 5.18 -3.84 9.54
C LEU A 99 6.25 -4.15 10.59
N ARG A 100 6.08 -3.66 11.83
CA ARG A 100 7.01 -3.98 12.90
C ARG A 100 7.06 -5.48 13.14
N PHE A 101 5.89 -6.14 13.12
CA PHE A 101 5.82 -7.58 13.26
C PHE A 101 6.53 -8.27 12.08
N ALA A 102 6.19 -7.89 10.85
CA ALA A 102 6.68 -8.55 9.65
C ALA A 102 8.19 -8.38 9.46
N LEU A 103 8.72 -7.22 9.83
CA LEU A 103 10.13 -6.87 9.61
C LEU A 103 10.98 -7.03 10.87
N ASP A 104 10.38 -7.49 11.96
CA ASP A 104 11.07 -7.70 13.24
C ASP A 104 11.73 -6.40 13.76
N LEU A 105 10.96 -5.33 13.76
CA LEU A 105 11.43 -4.01 14.20
C LEU A 105 11.02 -3.72 15.65
#